data_3204f01ac45cb335b9c784d09a169c2d
#
_entry.id   3204f01ac45cb335b9c784d09a169c2d
#
_cell.length_a   1.000
_cell.length_b   1.000
_cell.length_c   1.000
_cell.angle_alpha   90.00
_cell.angle_beta   90.00
_cell.angle_gamma   90.00
#
_symmetry.space_group_name_H-M   'P 1'
#
loop_
_entity.id
_entity.type
_entity.pdbx_description
1 polymer ?
#
loop_
_entity_poly.entity_id
_entity_poly.type
_entity_poly.pdbx_seq_one_letter_code
_entity_poly.pdbx_strand_id
1 'polypeptide(L)'
;LGKTDTIHAVCILKGSVHFFSDLMLNIRKLNVKYSFIHVSSYQGTSSTGRIRVKSWIDESIHDEYVLLVEDIVDTGLTLQYIVRYLKKYNPRDFRIVSLIEKTVHDHGVPLDFVGFRVDDKFLVGYGLDIDEKYRNLPYIGYVE
;
A
#
# COMPACT_ATOMS: atom_id res chain seq x y z
N LEU A 1 15.91 10.92 -9.57
CA LEU A 1 16.80 10.06 -8.76
C LEU A 1 18.04 9.70 -9.54
N GLY A 2 19.20 9.86 -8.91
CA GLY A 2 20.48 9.43 -9.49
C GLY A 2 20.61 7.92 -9.56
N LYS A 3 21.58 7.43 -10.34
CA LYS A 3 21.81 5.97 -10.49
C LYS A 3 22.21 5.29 -9.18
N THR A 4 22.87 6.02 -8.29
CA THR A 4 23.37 5.53 -7.01
C THR A 4 22.38 5.70 -5.85
N ASP A 5 21.28 6.41 -6.08
CA ASP A 5 20.29 6.64 -5.04
C ASP A 5 19.57 5.32 -4.68
N THR A 6 19.30 5.15 -3.39
CA THR A 6 18.57 4.00 -2.89
C THR A 6 17.10 4.35 -2.75
N ILE A 7 16.23 3.48 -3.26
CA ILE A 7 14.80 3.54 -3.00
C ILE A 7 14.50 2.55 -1.87
N HIS A 8 13.77 3.02 -0.86
CA HIS A 8 13.23 2.16 0.18
C HIS A 8 11.76 1.91 -0.12
N ALA A 9 11.46 0.76 -0.67
CA ALA A 9 10.09 0.36 -1.00
C ALA A 9 9.44 -0.29 0.21
N VAL A 10 8.27 0.23 0.61
CA VAL A 10 7.53 -0.23 1.77
C VAL A 10 6.22 -0.83 1.29
N CYS A 11 6.06 -2.13 1.50
CA CYS A 11 4.87 -2.89 1.11
C CYS A 11 3.88 -2.97 2.26
N ILE A 12 2.63 -2.66 2.01
CA ILE A 12 1.55 -2.83 2.98
C ILE A 12 0.90 -4.20 2.77
N LEU A 13 1.20 -5.13 3.66
CA LEU A 13 0.67 -6.49 3.62
C LEU A 13 -0.78 -6.52 4.15
N LYS A 14 -1.57 -7.54 3.78
CA LYS A 14 -1.23 -8.64 2.85
C LYS A 14 -1.61 -8.30 1.41
N GLY A 15 -2.61 -7.43 1.22
CA GLY A 15 -3.25 -7.17 -0.07
C GLY A 15 -2.30 -6.77 -1.18
N SER A 16 -1.20 -6.07 -0.84
CA SER A 16 -0.23 -5.58 -1.83
C SER A 16 0.83 -6.58 -2.23
N VAL A 17 0.81 -7.81 -1.69
CA VAL A 17 1.94 -8.74 -1.85
C VAL A 17 2.27 -9.03 -3.31
N HIS A 18 1.27 -9.28 -4.14
CA HIS A 18 1.47 -9.61 -5.56
C HIS A 18 1.83 -8.39 -6.38
N PHE A 19 1.11 -7.28 -6.17
CA PHE A 19 1.42 -6.03 -6.85
C PHE A 19 2.83 -5.56 -6.51
N PHE A 20 3.21 -5.61 -5.24
CA PHE A 20 4.55 -5.23 -4.79
C PHE A 20 5.62 -6.08 -5.48
N SER A 21 5.45 -7.40 -5.48
CA SER A 21 6.40 -8.29 -6.12
C SER A 21 6.58 -7.99 -7.60
N ASP A 22 5.48 -7.86 -8.33
CA ASP A 22 5.53 -7.56 -9.76
C ASP A 22 6.12 -6.17 -10.03
N LEU A 23 5.75 -5.18 -9.23
CA LEU A 23 6.27 -3.82 -9.37
C LEU A 23 7.79 -3.79 -9.14
N MET A 24 8.27 -4.43 -8.08
CA MET A 24 9.70 -4.45 -7.77
C MET A 24 10.52 -5.13 -8.86
N LEU A 25 10.02 -6.22 -9.42
CA LEU A 25 10.69 -6.93 -10.50
C LEU A 25 10.77 -6.12 -11.80
N ASN A 26 9.91 -5.10 -11.95
CA ASN A 26 9.90 -4.23 -13.12
C ASN A 26 10.67 -2.91 -12.92
N ILE A 27 11.14 -2.64 -11.73
CA ILE A 27 11.98 -1.47 -11.47
C ILE A 27 13.41 -1.77 -11.90
N ARG A 28 13.92 -0.97 -12.84
CA ARG A 28 15.26 -1.11 -13.41
C ARG A 28 16.32 -0.37 -12.59
N LYS A 29 16.29 -0.54 -11.28
CA LYS A 29 17.22 0.09 -10.37
C LYS A 29 17.79 -0.95 -9.43
N LEU A 30 19.11 -0.93 -9.23
CA LEU A 30 19.78 -1.96 -8.43
C LEU A 30 19.68 -1.69 -6.91
N ASN A 31 19.60 -0.43 -6.53
CA ASN A 31 19.60 -0.05 -5.12
C ASN A 31 18.18 0.11 -4.63
N VAL A 32 17.51 -1.01 -4.35
CA VAL A 32 16.15 -1.02 -3.79
C VAL A 32 16.15 -1.88 -2.54
N LYS A 33 15.79 -1.27 -1.41
CA LYS A 33 15.56 -2.00 -0.16
C LYS A 33 14.07 -2.27 -0.02
N TYR A 34 13.72 -3.34 0.68
CA TYR A 34 12.34 -3.70 0.97
C TYR A 34 12.07 -3.63 2.47
N SER A 35 10.93 -3.08 2.83
CA SER A 35 10.33 -3.21 4.16
C SER A 35 8.87 -3.58 4.02
N PHE A 36 8.34 -4.23 5.05
CA PHE A 36 6.96 -4.70 5.06
C PHE A 36 6.25 -4.18 6.30
N ILE A 37 5.06 -3.64 6.10
CA ILE A 37 4.15 -3.24 7.16
C ILE A 37 2.94 -4.16 7.08
N HIS A 38 2.54 -4.73 8.21
CA HIS A 38 1.33 -5.52 8.28
C HIS A 38 0.38 -4.87 9.27
N VAL A 39 -0.69 -4.32 8.76
CA VAL A 39 -1.75 -3.70 9.54
C VAL A 39 -3.09 -4.28 9.12
N SER A 40 -4.04 -4.29 10.05
CA SER A 40 -5.42 -4.61 9.74
C SER A 40 -6.33 -3.56 10.35
N SER A 41 -7.42 -3.25 9.66
CA SER A 41 -8.47 -2.43 10.23
C SER A 41 -9.29 -3.29 11.20
N TYR A 42 -9.61 -2.71 12.35
CA TYR A 42 -10.44 -3.41 13.33
C TYR A 42 -11.89 -3.38 12.85
N GLN A 43 -12.41 -4.56 12.48
CA GLN A 43 -13.81 -4.72 12.11
C GLN A 43 -14.61 -5.18 13.33
N GLY A 44 -14.89 -4.23 14.22
CA GLY A 44 -15.84 -4.45 15.29
C GLY A 44 -17.19 -3.82 14.93
N THR A 45 -18.20 -4.10 15.76
CA THR A 45 -19.55 -3.53 15.62
C THR A 45 -19.58 -1.99 15.77
N SER A 46 -18.48 -1.40 16.19
CA SER A 46 -18.22 0.03 16.11
C SER A 46 -17.04 0.24 15.18
N SER A 47 -17.30 0.72 13.99
CA SER A 47 -16.25 1.13 13.04
C SER A 47 -15.55 2.38 13.56
N THR A 48 -14.66 2.22 14.52
CA THR A 48 -13.97 3.34 15.16
C THR A 48 -12.68 3.73 14.42
N GLY A 49 -12.43 3.17 13.24
CA GLY A 49 -11.20 3.44 12.49
C GLY A 49 -9.95 2.97 13.22
N ARG A 50 -10.07 2.01 14.11
CA ARG A 50 -8.91 1.44 14.82
C ARG A 50 -8.09 0.59 13.88
N ILE A 51 -6.79 0.82 13.90
CA ILE A 51 -5.82 0.09 13.13
C ILE A 51 -5.00 -0.75 14.07
N ARG A 52 -4.90 -2.04 13.77
CA ARG A 52 -4.05 -2.97 14.51
C ARG A 52 -2.75 -3.13 13.73
N VAL A 53 -1.65 -2.76 14.34
CA VAL A 53 -0.32 -2.95 13.76
C VAL A 53 0.19 -4.33 14.20
N LYS A 54 0.37 -5.21 13.23
CA LYS A 54 0.92 -6.56 13.45
C LYS A 54 2.42 -6.59 13.25
N SER A 55 2.94 -5.84 12.30
CA SER A 55 4.37 -5.61 12.14
C SER A 55 4.61 -4.25 11.51
N TRP A 56 5.78 -3.69 11.79
CA TRP A 56 6.19 -2.36 11.35
C TRP A 56 7.56 -2.43 10.70
N ILE A 57 8.02 -1.33 10.09
CA ILE A 57 9.35 -1.28 9.50
C ILE A 57 10.40 -1.51 10.60
N ASP A 58 11.41 -2.30 10.27
CA ASP A 58 12.52 -2.64 11.16
C ASP A 58 13.83 -1.96 10.76
N GLU A 59 13.85 -1.26 9.65
CA GLU A 59 15.00 -0.50 9.17
C GLU A 59 14.66 0.99 9.09
N SER A 60 15.67 1.84 9.26
CA SER A 60 15.49 3.28 9.18
C SER A 60 15.17 3.73 7.76
N ILE A 61 14.22 4.65 7.63
CA ILE A 61 13.91 5.36 6.38
C ILE A 61 14.34 6.82 6.44
N HIS A 62 15.06 7.21 7.50
CA HIS A 62 15.52 8.58 7.66
C HIS A 62 16.39 9.00 6.47
N ASP A 63 16.08 10.16 5.88
CA ASP A 63 16.79 10.74 4.74
C ASP A 63 16.84 9.82 3.51
N GLU A 64 15.92 8.87 3.39
CA GLU A 64 15.82 7.97 2.24
C GLU A 64 14.67 8.36 1.31
N TYR A 65 14.76 7.91 0.06
CA TYR A 65 13.65 7.99 -0.90
C TYR A 65 12.69 6.83 -0.65
N VAL A 66 11.50 7.12 -0.14
CA VAL A 66 10.52 6.10 0.23
C VAL A 66 9.44 5.99 -0.84
N LEU A 67 9.16 4.76 -1.26
CA LEU A 67 8.02 4.41 -2.10
C LEU A 67 7.08 3.52 -1.31
N LEU A 68 5.93 4.04 -0.91
CA LEU A 68 4.91 3.28 -0.22
C LEU A 68 3.99 2.62 -1.24
N VAL A 69 3.82 1.31 -1.12
CA VAL A 69 3.06 0.50 -2.08
C VAL A 69 1.81 -0.05 -1.43
N GLU A 70 0.66 0.34 -1.99
CA GLU A 70 -0.67 -0.04 -1.53
C GLU A 70 -1.42 -0.78 -2.63
N ASP A 71 -2.33 -1.67 -2.25
CA ASP A 71 -3.19 -2.39 -3.20
C ASP A 71 -4.39 -1.55 -3.61
N ILE A 72 -5.16 -1.08 -2.65
CA ILE A 72 -6.41 -0.36 -2.89
C ILE A 72 -6.60 0.77 -1.89
N VAL A 73 -6.99 1.93 -2.39
CA VAL A 73 -7.40 3.06 -1.56
C VAL A 73 -8.90 3.26 -1.72
N ASP A 74 -9.61 3.10 -0.61
CA ASP A 74 -11.05 3.31 -0.52
C ASP A 74 -11.35 4.52 0.37
N THR A 75 -11.54 4.33 1.67
CA THR A 75 -11.71 5.43 2.62
C THR A 75 -10.41 6.16 2.93
N GLY A 76 -9.30 5.48 2.76
CA GLY A 76 -7.97 6.02 3.00
C GLY A 76 -7.54 6.07 4.45
N LEU A 77 -8.35 5.59 5.40
CA LEU A 77 -8.05 5.69 6.83
C LEU A 77 -6.76 4.97 7.21
N THR A 78 -6.59 3.73 6.74
CA THR A 78 -5.37 2.95 7.00
C THR A 78 -4.15 3.63 6.40
N LEU A 79 -4.26 4.08 5.17
CA LEU A 79 -3.17 4.73 4.46
C LEU A 79 -2.79 6.05 5.11
N GLN A 80 -3.76 6.86 5.53
CA GLN A 80 -3.50 8.12 6.26
C GLN A 80 -2.72 7.87 7.55
N TYR A 81 -3.09 6.82 8.29
CA TYR A 81 -2.39 6.43 9.51
C TYR A 81 -0.92 6.09 9.23
N ILE A 82 -0.70 5.21 8.25
CA ILE A 82 0.65 4.77 7.89
C ILE A 82 1.50 5.94 7.41
N VAL A 83 0.97 6.77 6.52
CA VAL A 83 1.68 7.94 5.98
C VAL A 83 2.07 8.89 7.09
N ARG A 84 1.14 9.18 8.00
CA ARG A 84 1.42 10.07 9.14
C ARG A 84 2.62 9.59 9.95
N TYR A 85 2.65 8.30 10.29
CA TYR A 85 3.71 7.75 11.13
C TYR A 85 5.03 7.58 10.39
N LEU A 86 5.00 7.19 9.12
CA LEU A 86 6.23 7.07 8.33
C LEU A 86 6.89 8.44 8.09
N LYS A 87 6.13 9.49 7.87
CA LYS A 87 6.68 10.83 7.69
C LYS A 87 7.40 11.38 8.92
N LYS A 88 7.08 10.88 10.10
CA LYS A 88 7.78 11.27 11.34
C LYS A 88 9.25 10.85 11.37
N TYR A 89 9.64 9.87 10.56
CA TYR A 89 11.03 9.44 10.45
C TYR A 89 11.86 10.33 9.50
N ASN A 90 11.27 11.40 8.97
CA ASN A 90 11.92 12.38 8.09
C ASN A 90 12.58 11.74 6.86
N PRO A 91 11.82 11.05 6.00
CA PRO A 91 12.36 10.59 4.73
C PRO A 91 12.74 11.78 3.86
N ARG A 92 13.69 11.58 2.95
CA ARG A 92 14.12 12.63 2.01
C ARG A 92 13.04 12.97 1.01
N ASP A 93 12.36 11.96 0.48
CA ASP A 93 11.20 12.09 -0.38
C ASP A 93 10.25 10.93 -0.11
N PHE A 94 8.96 11.15 -0.31
CA PHE A 94 7.93 10.18 0.04
C PHE A 94 6.90 10.15 -1.08
N ARG A 95 6.81 9.01 -1.76
CA ARG A 95 5.86 8.81 -2.84
C ARG A 95 4.96 7.63 -2.54
N ILE A 96 3.74 7.68 -3.05
CA ILE A 96 2.73 6.65 -2.81
C ILE A 96 2.24 6.15 -4.15
N VAL A 97 2.27 4.83 -4.32
CA VAL A 97 1.66 4.13 -5.45
C VAL A 97 0.55 3.23 -4.94
N SER A 98 -0.62 3.31 -5.56
CA SER A 98 -1.72 2.38 -5.33
C SER A 98 -2.10 1.71 -6.65
N LEU A 99 -2.31 0.40 -6.60
CA LEU A 99 -2.79 -0.31 -7.78
C LEU A 99 -4.19 0.15 -8.15
N ILE A 100 -5.05 0.34 -7.15
CA ILE A 100 -6.45 0.71 -7.33
C ILE A 100 -6.80 1.88 -6.44
N GLU A 101 -7.54 2.84 -7.01
CA GLU A 101 -8.18 3.92 -6.26
C GLU A 101 -9.68 3.85 -6.51
N LYS A 102 -10.47 3.70 -5.45
CA LYS A 102 -11.93 3.83 -5.53
C LYS A 102 -12.30 5.31 -5.54
N THR A 103 -13.10 5.70 -6.49
CA THR A 103 -13.47 7.12 -6.70
C THR A 103 -14.67 7.55 -5.87
N VAL A 104 -15.30 6.63 -5.14
CA VAL A 104 -16.51 6.89 -4.34
C VAL A 104 -16.23 7.82 -3.17
N HIS A 105 -15.03 7.75 -2.61
CA HIS A 105 -14.65 8.53 -1.43
C HIS A 105 -13.54 9.53 -1.77
N ASP A 106 -13.63 10.71 -1.17
CA ASP A 106 -12.50 11.63 -1.13
C ASP A 106 -11.64 11.26 0.09
N HIS A 107 -10.60 10.48 -0.16
CA HIS A 107 -9.76 9.96 0.92
C HIS A 107 -8.69 10.96 1.40
N GLY A 108 -8.49 12.07 0.67
CA GLY A 108 -7.55 13.11 1.07
C GLY A 108 -6.08 12.74 1.04
N VAL A 109 -5.71 11.54 0.57
CA VAL A 109 -4.31 11.10 0.48
C VAL A 109 -3.79 11.41 -0.92
N PRO A 110 -2.67 12.16 -1.04
CA PRO A 110 -2.11 12.46 -2.35
C PRO A 110 -1.39 11.22 -2.90
N LEU A 111 -2.00 10.55 -3.86
CA LEU A 111 -1.41 9.41 -4.56
C LEU A 111 -0.56 9.93 -5.72
N ASP A 112 0.70 9.52 -5.78
CA ASP A 112 1.61 9.92 -6.86
C ASP A 112 1.42 9.07 -8.11
N PHE A 113 1.10 7.79 -7.92
CA PHE A 113 0.88 6.86 -9.01
C PHE A 113 -0.35 6.00 -8.71
N VAL A 114 -1.23 5.84 -9.70
CA VAL A 114 -2.43 5.01 -9.59
C VAL A 114 -2.51 4.12 -10.83
N GLY A 115 -2.69 2.82 -10.60
CA GLY A 115 -2.86 1.88 -11.69
C GLY A 115 -4.23 1.99 -12.34
N PHE A 116 -5.28 1.85 -11.55
CA PHE A 116 -6.67 1.88 -12.02
C PHE A 116 -7.55 2.66 -11.07
N ARG A 117 -8.50 3.39 -11.63
CA ARG A 117 -9.59 4.02 -10.89
C ARG A 117 -10.87 3.25 -11.14
N VAL A 118 -11.57 2.91 -10.07
CA VAL A 118 -12.82 2.12 -10.14
C VAL A 118 -13.90 2.80 -9.30
N ASP A 119 -15.15 2.47 -9.62
CA ASP A 119 -16.31 2.90 -8.83
C ASP A 119 -16.51 2.00 -7.60
N ASP A 120 -17.71 1.99 -7.02
CA ASP A 120 -18.01 1.25 -5.79
C ASP A 120 -18.27 -0.24 -6.07
N LYS A 121 -17.23 -0.95 -6.50
CA LYS A 121 -17.28 -2.40 -6.68
C LYS A 121 -16.43 -3.11 -5.65
N PHE A 122 -16.90 -4.25 -5.20
CA PHE A 122 -16.14 -5.12 -4.32
C PHE A 122 -15.18 -5.97 -5.16
N LEU A 123 -13.90 -5.70 -5.03
CA LEU A 123 -12.86 -6.33 -5.84
C LEU A 123 -12.22 -7.50 -5.11
N VAL A 124 -11.77 -8.50 -5.88
CA VAL A 124 -11.16 -9.72 -5.36
C VAL A 124 -10.09 -10.20 -6.32
N GLY A 125 -9.07 -10.85 -5.78
CA GLY A 125 -7.97 -11.43 -6.56
C GLY A 125 -6.73 -10.55 -6.59
N TYR A 126 -5.64 -11.11 -7.04
CA TYR A 126 -4.33 -10.47 -7.12
C TYR A 126 -3.92 -9.80 -5.80
N GLY A 127 -4.14 -10.53 -4.69
CA GLY A 127 -3.89 -10.05 -3.34
C GLY A 127 -5.13 -9.60 -2.56
N LEU A 128 -6.17 -9.17 -3.25
CA LEU A 128 -7.44 -8.76 -2.62
C LEU A 128 -8.25 -9.99 -2.25
N ASP A 129 -8.94 -9.93 -1.11
CA ASP A 129 -9.56 -11.10 -0.50
C ASP A 129 -11.04 -10.96 -0.20
N ILE A 130 -11.66 -12.12 0.02
CA ILE A 130 -12.93 -12.30 0.75
C ILE A 130 -12.64 -13.32 1.84
N ASP A 131 -12.71 -12.93 3.12
CA ASP A 131 -12.44 -13.81 4.26
C ASP A 131 -11.11 -14.56 4.14
N GLU A 132 -10.04 -13.83 3.76
CA GLU A 132 -8.68 -14.34 3.56
C GLU A 132 -8.53 -15.29 2.36
N LYS A 133 -9.56 -15.43 1.53
CA LYS A 133 -9.56 -16.31 0.35
C LYS A 133 -9.45 -15.48 -0.94
N TYR A 134 -9.07 -16.15 -2.02
CA TYR A 134 -9.03 -15.64 -3.38
C TYR A 134 -7.88 -14.68 -3.68
N ARG A 135 -6.97 -14.43 -2.73
CA ARG A 135 -5.79 -13.59 -2.96
C ARG A 135 -4.89 -14.13 -4.09
N ASN A 136 -4.93 -15.45 -4.31
CA ASN A 136 -4.09 -16.13 -5.30
C ASN A 136 -4.64 -16.13 -6.71
N LEU A 137 -5.79 -15.52 -6.96
CA LEU A 137 -6.28 -15.36 -8.32
C LEU A 137 -5.30 -14.48 -9.12
N PRO A 138 -4.89 -14.88 -10.33
CA PRO A 138 -3.90 -14.11 -11.08
C PRO A 138 -4.50 -12.91 -11.82
N TYR A 139 -5.69 -12.52 -11.45
CA TYR A 139 -6.42 -11.37 -11.99
C TYR A 139 -7.23 -10.70 -10.88
N ILE A 140 -7.71 -9.51 -11.17
CA ILE A 140 -8.66 -8.80 -10.31
C ILE A 140 -10.05 -8.93 -10.93
N GLY A 141 -10.99 -9.42 -10.11
CA GLY A 141 -12.39 -9.50 -10.48
C GLY A 141 -13.24 -8.66 -9.54
N TYR A 142 -14.53 -8.62 -9.79
CA TYR A 142 -15.47 -8.00 -8.87
C TYR A 142 -16.61 -8.97 -8.56
N VAL A 143 -17.21 -8.77 -7.40
CA VAL A 143 -18.32 -9.59 -6.92
C VAL A 143 -19.61 -8.83 -7.19
N GLU A 144 -20.53 -9.50 -7.87
CA GLU A 144 -21.86 -8.97 -8.12
C GLU A 144 -22.80 -9.13 -6.92
#